data_5cecb3a325f657c57c78cac8758eab2f
#
_entry.id   5cecb3a325f657c57c78cac8758eab2f
#
_cell.length_a   1.000
_cell.length_b   1.000
_cell.length_c   1.000
_cell.angle_alpha   90.00
_cell.angle_beta   90.00
_cell.angle_gamma   90.00
#
_symmetry.space_group_name_H-M   'P 1'
#
loop_
_entity.id
_entity.type
_entity.pdbx_description
1 polymer ?
#
loop_
_entity_poly.entity_id
_entity_poly.type
_entity_poly.pdbx_seq_one_letter_code
_entity_poly.pdbx_strand_id
1 'polypeptide(L)'
;EVLVTIHGIGSSGEGVGRVEDFTVFVPFTLPGETVKVSITMVKKTYATGRLLEIVTIAPNRINPHCDLYGFCGGCQLQHITYEGQLSLKTQKVKDVIERIAHQNPELVKPTLGPKNPWAYRNKMQMPVGGTKGDIQMGFYAMGSHDIVQGTNCPIQDEGNNIIAQACYQIAKEFDIEPYDEHTGKGVLRHVIGRIGQSGWMVILVTATDNLPHQ
;
A
#
# COMPACT_ATOMS: atom_id res chain seq x y z
N GLU A 1 -21.37 12.95 10.38
CA GLU A 1 -21.48 11.63 9.76
C GLU A 1 -22.51 11.69 8.63
N VAL A 2 -22.21 11.05 7.52
CA VAL A 2 -23.08 11.01 6.33
C VAL A 2 -23.10 9.60 5.73
N LEU A 3 -24.20 9.26 5.03
CA LEU A 3 -24.24 8.07 4.20
C LEU A 3 -23.79 8.44 2.78
N VAL A 4 -22.93 7.61 2.22
CA VAL A 4 -22.37 7.80 0.87
C VAL A 4 -22.53 6.53 0.08
N THR A 5 -23.14 6.61 -1.11
CA THR A 5 -23.11 5.52 -2.09
C THR A 5 -21.88 5.69 -2.98
N ILE A 6 -21.07 4.66 -3.05
CA ILE A 6 -19.83 4.65 -3.82
C ILE A 6 -20.13 4.17 -5.24
N HIS A 7 -19.75 4.96 -6.24
CA HIS A 7 -20.00 4.69 -7.66
C HIS A 7 -18.73 4.56 -8.50
N GLY A 8 -17.57 4.87 -7.95
CA GLY A 8 -16.30 4.81 -8.68
C GLY A 8 -15.09 4.61 -7.77
N ILE A 9 -13.91 4.50 -8.37
CA ILE A 9 -12.61 4.46 -7.70
C ILE A 9 -11.75 5.61 -8.20
N GLY A 10 -11.17 6.36 -7.26
CA GLY A 10 -10.24 7.44 -7.53
C GLY A 10 -8.85 6.95 -7.94
N SER A 11 -7.96 7.91 -8.15
CA SER A 11 -6.61 7.64 -8.67
C SER A 11 -5.73 6.85 -7.70
N SER A 12 -5.94 7.02 -6.39
CA SER A 12 -5.15 6.36 -5.35
C SER A 12 -5.84 5.09 -4.80
N GLY A 13 -6.96 4.65 -5.40
CA GLY A 13 -7.69 3.47 -4.97
C GLY A 13 -8.78 3.73 -3.94
N GLU A 14 -9.05 4.98 -3.60
CA GLU A 14 -10.15 5.41 -2.75
C GLU A 14 -11.50 5.30 -3.47
N GLY A 15 -12.55 4.91 -2.77
CA GLY A 15 -13.91 4.95 -3.30
C GLY A 15 -14.38 6.39 -3.50
N VAL A 16 -15.14 6.62 -4.58
CA VAL A 16 -15.70 7.92 -4.93
C VAL A 16 -17.22 7.83 -4.86
N GLY A 17 -17.80 8.66 -4.01
CA GLY A 17 -19.25 8.80 -3.89
C GLY A 17 -19.67 10.26 -3.95
N ARG A 18 -20.98 10.50 -3.73
CA ARG A 18 -21.54 11.86 -3.64
C ARG A 18 -22.48 11.96 -2.45
N VAL A 19 -22.49 13.12 -1.83
CA VAL A 19 -23.52 13.57 -0.93
C VAL A 19 -24.14 14.79 -1.58
N GLU A 20 -25.42 14.68 -1.99
CA GLU A 20 -26.03 15.62 -2.92
C GLU A 20 -25.16 15.75 -4.17
N ASP A 21 -24.71 16.94 -4.53
CA ASP A 21 -23.82 17.20 -5.68
C ASP A 21 -22.33 17.24 -5.30
N PHE A 22 -21.99 17.00 -4.04
CA PHE A 22 -20.62 17.15 -3.55
C PHE A 22 -19.85 15.83 -3.55
N THR A 23 -18.70 15.79 -4.23
CA THR A 23 -17.88 14.58 -4.33
C THR A 23 -17.19 14.27 -3.01
N VAL A 24 -17.26 13.00 -2.58
CA VAL A 24 -16.62 12.51 -1.36
C VAL A 24 -15.71 11.33 -1.71
N PHE A 25 -14.44 11.42 -1.29
CA PHE A 25 -13.45 10.36 -1.42
C PHE A 25 -13.34 9.60 -0.09
N VAL A 26 -13.48 8.28 -0.14
CA VAL A 26 -13.49 7.43 1.05
C VAL A 26 -12.56 6.23 0.82
N PRO A 27 -11.37 6.20 1.47
CA PRO A 27 -10.47 5.05 1.37
C PRO A 27 -11.15 3.74 1.81
N PHE A 28 -10.71 2.61 1.23
CA PHE A 28 -11.16 1.27 1.58
C PHE A 28 -12.62 0.96 1.27
N THR A 29 -13.26 1.72 0.38
CA THR A 29 -14.63 1.47 -0.08
C THR A 29 -14.65 1.12 -1.56
N LEU A 30 -15.73 0.41 -1.99
CA LEU A 30 -15.85 -0.13 -3.34
C LEU A 30 -17.13 0.37 -4.04
N PRO A 31 -17.11 0.48 -5.37
CA PRO A 31 -18.33 0.77 -6.14
C PRO A 31 -19.44 -0.25 -5.83
N GLY A 32 -20.64 0.26 -5.64
CA GLY A 32 -21.81 -0.52 -5.27
C GLY A 32 -22.03 -0.62 -3.75
N GLU A 33 -21.12 -0.09 -2.93
CA GLU A 33 -21.31 -0.02 -1.48
C GLU A 33 -22.06 1.25 -1.07
N THR A 34 -22.86 1.12 -0.02
CA THR A 34 -23.36 2.26 0.77
C THR A 34 -22.65 2.23 2.10
N VAL A 35 -22.01 3.33 2.46
CA VAL A 35 -21.11 3.42 3.62
C VAL A 35 -21.46 4.61 4.52
N LYS A 36 -21.28 4.45 5.82
CA LYS A 36 -21.34 5.52 6.80
C LYS A 36 -19.94 6.13 6.95
N VAL A 37 -19.85 7.42 6.81
CA VAL A 37 -18.57 8.16 6.68
C VAL A 37 -18.52 9.32 7.67
N SER A 38 -17.39 9.48 8.34
CA SER A 38 -17.02 10.69 9.05
C SER A 38 -16.21 11.60 8.11
N ILE A 39 -16.73 12.77 7.77
CA ILE A 39 -16.00 13.75 6.95
C ILE A 39 -14.79 14.27 7.75
N THR A 40 -13.61 14.12 7.17
CA THR A 40 -12.34 14.52 7.80
C THR A 40 -11.76 15.81 7.24
N MET A 41 -12.08 16.11 5.96
CA MET A 41 -11.62 17.35 5.33
C MET A 41 -12.62 17.78 4.25
N VAL A 42 -12.88 19.08 4.16
CA VAL A 42 -13.69 19.68 3.11
C VAL A 42 -12.83 20.67 2.32
N LYS A 43 -12.79 20.51 1.01
CA LYS A 43 -12.17 21.43 0.04
C LYS A 43 -13.25 22.13 -0.76
N LYS A 44 -12.87 23.06 -1.65
CA LYS A 44 -13.83 23.82 -2.47
C LYS A 44 -14.70 22.94 -3.38
N THR A 45 -14.18 21.81 -3.89
CA THR A 45 -14.82 20.95 -4.90
C THR A 45 -15.02 19.52 -4.47
N TYR A 46 -14.48 19.10 -3.33
CA TYR A 46 -14.59 17.74 -2.82
C TYR A 46 -14.38 17.67 -1.32
N ALA A 47 -14.77 16.56 -0.72
CA ALA A 47 -14.44 16.20 0.65
C ALA A 47 -13.70 14.86 0.69
N THR A 48 -13.00 14.62 1.79
CA THR A 48 -12.49 13.29 2.14
C THR A 48 -13.15 12.83 3.43
N GLY A 49 -13.34 11.53 3.54
CA GLY A 49 -13.97 10.95 4.71
C GLY A 49 -13.30 9.66 5.15
N ARG A 50 -13.45 9.36 6.42
CA ARG A 50 -13.04 8.08 7.02
C ARG A 50 -14.25 7.15 7.07
N LEU A 51 -14.08 5.92 6.55
CA LEU A 51 -15.07 4.86 6.66
C LEU A 51 -15.33 4.55 8.13
N LEU A 52 -16.60 4.54 8.51
CA LEU A 52 -17.07 4.10 9.85
C LEU A 52 -17.71 2.73 9.78
N GLU A 53 -18.60 2.51 8.77
CA GLU A 53 -19.38 1.30 8.64
C GLU A 53 -19.73 1.05 7.17
N ILE A 54 -19.79 -0.20 6.76
CA ILE A 54 -20.30 -0.61 5.45
C ILE A 54 -21.74 -1.10 5.66
N VAL A 55 -22.70 -0.33 5.18
CA VAL A 55 -24.13 -0.63 5.29
C VAL A 55 -24.56 -1.66 4.24
N THR A 56 -24.09 -1.49 3.01
CA THR A 56 -24.29 -2.43 1.90
C THR A 56 -22.94 -2.86 1.36
N ILE A 57 -22.69 -4.15 1.31
CA ILE A 57 -21.42 -4.76 0.91
C ILE A 57 -21.45 -5.04 -0.60
N ALA A 58 -20.39 -4.66 -1.32
CA ALA A 58 -20.22 -5.01 -2.73
C ALA A 58 -19.92 -6.52 -2.88
N PRO A 59 -20.46 -7.21 -3.92
CA PRO A 59 -20.31 -8.66 -4.08
C PRO A 59 -18.87 -9.12 -4.30
N ASN A 60 -17.99 -8.23 -4.75
CA ASN A 60 -16.58 -8.49 -4.98
C ASN A 60 -15.67 -8.07 -3.80
N ARG A 61 -16.25 -7.69 -2.65
CA ARG A 61 -15.49 -7.43 -1.43
C ARG A 61 -15.01 -8.74 -0.80
N ILE A 62 -13.75 -8.73 -0.37
CA ILE A 62 -13.13 -9.84 0.38
C ILE A 62 -12.38 -9.30 1.59
N ASN A 63 -12.05 -10.19 2.52
CA ASN A 63 -11.11 -9.86 3.57
C ASN A 63 -9.70 -9.76 2.98
N PRO A 64 -8.94 -8.72 3.31
CA PRO A 64 -7.54 -8.59 2.87
C PRO A 64 -6.69 -9.78 3.34
N HIS A 65 -5.79 -10.24 2.48
CA HIS A 65 -4.88 -11.33 2.79
C HIS A 65 -3.74 -10.92 3.76
N CYS A 66 -3.44 -9.64 3.83
CA CYS A 66 -2.35 -9.07 4.64
C CYS A 66 -2.91 -8.46 5.93
N ASP A 67 -2.41 -8.89 7.10
CA ASP A 67 -2.82 -8.36 8.40
C ASP A 67 -2.46 -6.88 8.61
N LEU A 68 -1.47 -6.38 7.85
CA LEU A 68 -1.05 -4.97 7.89
C LEU A 68 -1.83 -4.09 6.91
N TYR A 69 -2.80 -4.65 6.18
CA TYR A 69 -3.62 -3.87 5.27
C TYR A 69 -4.43 -2.80 6.01
N GLY A 70 -4.43 -1.59 5.47
CA GLY A 70 -5.08 -0.43 6.11
C GLY A 70 -4.15 0.38 7.02
N PHE A 71 -3.04 -0.21 7.48
CA PHE A 71 -1.98 0.48 8.21
C PHE A 71 -0.79 0.77 7.28
N CYS A 72 -0.29 -0.26 6.61
CA CYS A 72 0.78 -0.16 5.62
C CYS A 72 0.30 0.56 4.36
N GLY A 73 1.08 1.56 3.89
CA GLY A 73 0.80 2.34 2.68
C GLY A 73 1.07 1.60 1.36
N GLY A 74 1.54 0.35 1.41
CA GLY A 74 1.98 -0.39 0.22
C GLY A 74 0.85 -0.91 -0.69
N CYS A 75 -0.35 -1.14 -0.15
CA CYS A 75 -1.47 -1.74 -0.88
C CYS A 75 -2.78 -0.99 -0.64
N GLN A 76 -3.57 -0.77 -1.71
CA GLN A 76 -4.83 -0.03 -1.64
C GLN A 76 -6.07 -0.87 -2.00
N LEU A 77 -5.90 -2.06 -2.64
CA LEU A 77 -7.01 -2.81 -3.23
C LEU A 77 -7.10 -4.27 -2.76
N GLN A 78 -6.48 -4.65 -1.63
CA GLN A 78 -6.56 -6.04 -1.15
C GLN A 78 -7.96 -6.45 -0.64
N HIS A 79 -8.84 -5.49 -0.42
CA HIS A 79 -10.22 -5.71 0.03
C HIS A 79 -11.20 -6.05 -1.12
N ILE A 80 -10.69 -6.27 -2.33
CA ILE A 80 -11.48 -6.66 -3.50
C ILE A 80 -10.89 -7.92 -4.16
N THR A 81 -11.75 -8.78 -4.71
CA THR A 81 -11.32 -9.96 -5.47
C THR A 81 -10.37 -9.59 -6.60
N TYR A 82 -9.52 -10.53 -7.00
CA TYR A 82 -8.55 -10.27 -8.08
C TYR A 82 -9.22 -9.91 -9.40
N GLU A 83 -10.28 -10.61 -9.75
CA GLU A 83 -11.13 -10.33 -10.92
C GLU A 83 -11.73 -8.92 -10.84
N GLY A 84 -12.18 -8.52 -9.65
CA GLY A 84 -12.65 -7.17 -9.37
C GLY A 84 -11.57 -6.10 -9.60
N GLN A 85 -10.33 -6.37 -9.17
CA GLN A 85 -9.20 -5.47 -9.44
C GLN A 85 -8.90 -5.32 -10.94
N LEU A 86 -8.92 -6.41 -11.71
CA LEU A 86 -8.72 -6.37 -13.17
C LEU A 86 -9.84 -5.61 -13.86
N SER A 87 -11.09 -5.83 -13.45
CA SER A 87 -12.25 -5.10 -13.97
C SER A 87 -12.17 -3.60 -13.69
N LEU A 88 -11.84 -3.19 -12.45
CA LEU A 88 -11.65 -1.78 -12.10
C LEU A 88 -10.54 -1.11 -12.90
N LYS A 89 -9.43 -1.80 -13.13
CA LYS A 89 -8.32 -1.30 -13.95
C LYS A 89 -8.74 -1.10 -15.41
N THR A 90 -9.49 -2.05 -15.95
CA THR A 90 -10.06 -1.93 -17.31
C THR A 90 -11.00 -0.73 -17.40
N GLN A 91 -11.93 -0.60 -16.45
CA GLN A 91 -12.89 0.50 -16.44
C GLN A 91 -12.19 1.86 -16.32
N LYS A 92 -11.17 1.96 -15.46
CA LYS A 92 -10.39 3.20 -15.32
C LYS A 92 -9.75 3.64 -16.64
N VAL A 93 -9.22 2.69 -17.42
CA VAL A 93 -8.66 3.00 -18.75
C VAL A 93 -9.76 3.40 -19.73
N LYS A 94 -10.90 2.70 -19.75
CA LYS A 94 -12.06 3.07 -20.56
C LYS A 94 -12.52 4.50 -20.27
N ASP A 95 -12.65 4.87 -19.00
CA ASP A 95 -13.06 6.22 -18.58
C ASP A 95 -12.10 7.30 -19.06
N VAL A 96 -10.78 7.03 -19.02
CA VAL A 96 -9.76 7.98 -19.52
C VAL A 96 -9.82 8.12 -21.05
N ILE A 97 -9.94 6.99 -21.77
CA ILE A 97 -10.06 6.97 -23.22
C ILE A 97 -11.29 7.75 -23.68
N GLU A 98 -12.42 7.55 -23.03
CA GLU A 98 -13.68 8.25 -23.36
C GLU A 98 -13.64 9.73 -22.99
N ARG A 99 -13.31 10.05 -21.72
CA ARG A 99 -13.47 11.41 -21.18
C ARG A 99 -12.34 12.37 -21.53
N ILE A 100 -11.11 11.84 -21.68
CA ILE A 100 -9.92 12.67 -21.93
C ILE A 100 -9.46 12.56 -23.37
N ALA A 101 -9.37 11.34 -23.91
CA ALA A 101 -8.93 11.15 -25.30
C ALA A 101 -10.06 11.30 -26.31
N HIS A 102 -11.34 11.36 -25.86
CA HIS A 102 -12.53 11.42 -26.71
C HIS A 102 -12.55 10.33 -27.79
N GLN A 103 -12.13 9.12 -27.39
CA GLN A 103 -12.07 7.94 -28.26
C GLN A 103 -13.06 6.87 -27.77
N ASN A 104 -13.34 5.88 -28.63
CA ASN A 104 -14.25 4.78 -28.31
C ASN A 104 -13.68 3.90 -27.19
N PRO A 105 -14.30 3.81 -25.99
CA PRO A 105 -13.85 2.98 -24.88
C PRO A 105 -13.87 1.47 -25.18
N GLU A 106 -14.63 0.99 -26.18
CA GLU A 106 -14.68 -0.41 -26.58
C GLU A 106 -13.37 -0.91 -27.24
N LEU A 107 -12.48 -0.01 -27.61
CA LEU A 107 -11.12 -0.35 -28.05
C LEU A 107 -10.28 -0.94 -26.91
N VAL A 108 -10.63 -0.63 -25.65
CA VAL A 108 -9.90 -1.10 -24.47
C VAL A 108 -10.25 -2.56 -24.20
N LYS A 109 -9.25 -3.42 -24.32
CA LYS A 109 -9.39 -4.85 -24.00
C LYS A 109 -9.32 -5.08 -22.49
N PRO A 110 -9.86 -6.21 -21.98
CA PRO A 110 -9.73 -6.57 -20.58
C PRO A 110 -8.27 -6.56 -20.10
N THR A 111 -8.06 -6.10 -18.88
CA THR A 111 -6.73 -6.07 -18.26
C THR A 111 -6.18 -7.48 -18.13
N LEU A 112 -4.98 -7.70 -18.65
CA LEU A 112 -4.24 -8.94 -18.45
C LEU A 112 -3.53 -8.89 -17.10
N GLY A 113 -3.67 -9.92 -16.31
CA GLY A 113 -2.99 -10.07 -15.03
C GLY A 113 -2.24 -11.39 -14.92
N PRO A 114 -1.27 -11.51 -13.99
CA PRO A 114 -0.60 -12.77 -13.71
C PRO A 114 -1.59 -13.80 -13.15
N LYS A 115 -1.32 -15.09 -13.35
CA LYS A 115 -2.14 -16.18 -12.80
C LYS A 115 -2.16 -16.16 -11.25
N ASN A 116 -1.02 -15.80 -10.63
CA ASN A 116 -0.90 -15.62 -9.21
C ASN A 116 -0.63 -14.13 -8.91
N PRO A 117 -1.53 -13.40 -8.24
CA PRO A 117 -1.35 -11.99 -7.89
C PRO A 117 -0.47 -11.76 -6.66
N TRP A 118 0.06 -12.83 -6.06
CA TRP A 118 0.91 -12.79 -4.88
C TRP A 118 2.37 -13.10 -5.23
N ALA A 119 3.28 -12.74 -4.34
CA ALA A 119 4.72 -13.00 -4.45
C ALA A 119 5.36 -12.49 -5.77
N TYR A 120 4.76 -11.47 -6.41
CA TYR A 120 5.22 -10.96 -7.71
C TYR A 120 6.34 -9.90 -7.60
N ARG A 121 6.52 -9.31 -6.41
CA ARG A 121 7.41 -8.17 -6.21
C ARG A 121 8.82 -8.64 -5.88
N ASN A 122 9.73 -8.51 -6.83
CA ASN A 122 11.11 -8.97 -6.71
C ASN A 122 12.09 -7.92 -6.12
N LYS A 123 11.62 -6.70 -5.87
CA LYS A 123 12.39 -5.64 -5.18
C LYS A 123 11.69 -5.25 -3.89
N MET A 124 12.37 -5.41 -2.78
CA MET A 124 12.00 -4.91 -1.46
C MET A 124 12.84 -3.66 -1.12
N GLN A 125 12.24 -2.73 -0.40
CA GLN A 125 12.95 -1.64 0.28
C GLN A 125 12.19 -1.34 1.56
N MET A 126 12.83 -1.63 2.69
CA MET A 126 12.27 -1.43 4.03
C MET A 126 13.04 -0.36 4.78
N PRO A 127 12.37 0.70 5.28
CA PRO A 127 12.96 1.61 6.24
C PRO A 127 13.25 0.89 7.55
N VAL A 128 14.30 1.36 8.21
CA VAL A 128 14.69 0.96 9.56
C VAL A 128 14.63 2.19 10.45
N GLY A 129 13.99 2.06 11.60
CA GLY A 129 13.81 3.15 12.57
C GLY A 129 13.64 2.58 13.97
N GLY A 130 13.02 3.35 14.87
CA GLY A 130 12.91 3.04 16.28
C GLY A 130 14.07 3.62 17.08
N THR A 131 14.47 2.93 18.16
CA THR A 131 15.55 3.35 19.03
C THR A 131 16.54 2.21 19.21
N LYS A 132 17.72 2.52 19.74
CA LYS A 132 18.69 1.49 20.12
C LYS A 132 18.04 0.52 21.11
N GLY A 133 18.15 -0.78 20.86
CA GLY A 133 17.48 -1.84 21.64
C GLY A 133 16.01 -2.10 21.29
N ASP A 134 15.34 -1.19 20.54
CA ASP A 134 13.98 -1.36 20.05
C ASP A 134 13.89 -0.96 18.56
N ILE A 135 14.58 -1.74 17.75
CA ILE A 135 14.64 -1.52 16.30
C ILE A 135 13.31 -1.91 15.63
N GLN A 136 12.84 -1.05 14.74
CA GLN A 136 11.69 -1.27 13.90
C GLN A 136 12.11 -1.40 12.43
N MET A 137 11.56 -2.38 11.73
CA MET A 137 11.76 -2.55 10.29
C MET A 137 10.46 -2.99 9.63
N GLY A 138 10.10 -2.36 8.52
CA GLY A 138 8.84 -2.65 7.86
C GLY A 138 8.58 -1.73 6.67
N PHE A 139 7.36 -1.24 6.56
CA PHE A 139 6.96 -0.33 5.49
C PHE A 139 6.37 0.94 6.08
N TYR A 140 6.42 2.04 5.34
CA TYR A 140 5.77 3.27 5.78
C TYR A 140 4.26 3.13 5.85
N ALA A 141 3.68 3.71 6.88
CA ALA A 141 2.24 3.89 7.02
C ALA A 141 1.72 4.81 5.91
N MET A 142 0.42 4.75 5.67
CA MET A 142 -0.22 5.55 4.63
C MET A 142 -0.11 7.05 4.96
N GLY A 143 0.55 7.79 4.06
CA GLY A 143 0.68 9.25 4.16
C GLY A 143 1.65 9.75 5.24
N SER A 144 2.47 8.88 5.82
CA SER A 144 3.51 9.27 6.80
C SER A 144 4.81 8.48 6.60
N HIS A 145 5.84 8.82 7.37
CA HIS A 145 7.08 8.04 7.50
C HIS A 145 7.11 7.16 8.75
N ASP A 146 5.97 6.99 9.43
CA ASP A 146 5.88 6.04 10.53
C ASP A 146 6.05 4.61 10.00
N ILE A 147 6.84 3.80 10.70
CA ILE A 147 7.12 2.43 10.27
C ILE A 147 6.04 1.51 10.82
N VAL A 148 5.29 0.88 9.92
CA VAL A 148 4.45 -0.28 10.23
C VAL A 148 5.35 -1.49 10.23
N GLN A 149 5.65 -2.01 11.42
CA GLN A 149 6.56 -3.13 11.57
C GLN A 149 6.02 -4.40 10.92
N GLY A 150 6.87 -5.06 10.12
CA GLY A 150 6.54 -6.32 9.48
C GLY A 150 7.57 -6.72 8.45
N THR A 151 8.08 -7.93 8.59
CA THR A 151 9.10 -8.51 7.70
C THR A 151 8.54 -9.55 6.75
N ASN A 152 7.22 -9.83 6.85
CA ASN A 152 6.52 -10.75 5.96
C ASN A 152 5.47 -10.01 5.17
N CYS A 153 5.65 -9.94 3.85
CA CYS A 153 4.76 -9.23 2.95
C CYS A 153 4.29 -10.17 1.83
N PRO A 154 2.98 -10.46 1.72
CA PRO A 154 2.47 -11.47 0.78
C PRO A 154 2.63 -11.11 -0.70
N ILE A 155 2.86 -9.84 -1.05
CA ILE A 155 3.14 -9.45 -2.43
C ILE A 155 4.63 -9.50 -2.79
N GLN A 156 5.53 -9.59 -1.79
CA GLN A 156 6.96 -9.77 -2.01
C GLN A 156 7.27 -11.23 -2.38
N ASP A 157 8.28 -11.41 -3.24
CA ASP A 157 8.91 -12.72 -3.42
C ASP A 157 9.41 -13.25 -2.06
N GLU A 158 9.29 -14.56 -1.84
CA GLU A 158 9.66 -15.21 -0.57
C GLU A 158 11.12 -14.93 -0.18
N GLY A 159 12.03 -14.87 -1.16
CA GLY A 159 13.41 -14.50 -0.92
C GLY A 159 13.56 -13.12 -0.28
N ASN A 160 12.71 -12.14 -0.64
CA ASN A 160 12.71 -10.84 0.01
C ASN A 160 12.23 -10.91 1.47
N ASN A 161 11.24 -11.75 1.78
CA ASN A 161 10.78 -11.97 3.15
C ASN A 161 11.88 -12.61 4.01
N ILE A 162 12.60 -13.59 3.46
CA ILE A 162 13.76 -14.22 4.12
C ILE A 162 14.86 -13.18 4.38
N ILE A 163 15.22 -12.36 3.40
CA ILE A 163 16.20 -11.27 3.56
C ILE A 163 15.75 -10.30 4.67
N ALA A 164 14.48 -9.89 4.66
CA ALA A 164 13.95 -8.97 5.66
C ALA A 164 14.07 -9.53 7.07
N GLN A 165 13.65 -10.79 7.27
CA GLN A 165 13.72 -11.46 8.56
C GLN A 165 15.17 -11.62 9.03
N ALA A 166 16.07 -12.07 8.17
CA ALA A 166 17.48 -12.24 8.50
C ALA A 166 18.13 -10.91 8.89
N CYS A 167 17.95 -9.86 8.09
CA CYS A 167 18.50 -8.53 8.39
C CYS A 167 17.94 -7.94 9.68
N TYR A 168 16.62 -8.15 9.94
CA TYR A 168 16.02 -7.70 11.20
C TYR A 168 16.61 -8.43 12.42
N GLN A 169 16.81 -9.74 12.34
CA GLN A 169 17.40 -10.52 13.44
C GLN A 169 18.86 -10.14 13.69
N ILE A 170 19.65 -9.98 12.62
CA ILE A 170 21.04 -9.52 12.70
C ILE A 170 21.11 -8.13 13.34
N ALA A 171 20.27 -7.19 12.89
CA ALA A 171 20.27 -5.85 13.44
C ALA A 171 19.92 -5.82 14.93
N LYS A 172 19.04 -6.73 15.41
CA LYS A 172 18.73 -6.90 16.84
C LYS A 172 19.88 -7.55 17.61
N GLU A 173 20.44 -8.64 17.08
CA GLU A 173 21.50 -9.42 17.75
C GLU A 173 22.76 -8.57 17.99
N PHE A 174 23.12 -7.75 16.99
CA PHE A 174 24.31 -6.89 17.06
C PHE A 174 24.01 -5.47 17.56
N ASP A 175 22.81 -5.22 18.08
CA ASP A 175 22.36 -3.91 18.60
C ASP A 175 22.69 -2.75 17.64
N ILE A 176 22.46 -2.96 16.34
CA ILE A 176 22.73 -1.96 15.31
C ILE A 176 21.76 -0.78 15.50
N GLU A 177 22.33 0.41 15.71
CA GLU A 177 21.53 1.61 15.94
C GLU A 177 20.74 2.00 14.70
N PRO A 178 19.38 2.08 14.78
CA PRO A 178 18.57 2.55 13.66
C PRO A 178 18.82 4.04 13.42
N TYR A 179 18.73 4.46 12.15
CA TYR A 179 18.87 5.87 11.80
C TYR A 179 17.61 6.64 12.14
N ASP A 180 17.78 7.75 12.82
CA ASP A 180 16.71 8.71 13.14
C ASP A 180 16.76 9.89 12.17
N GLU A 181 15.70 10.05 11.38
CA GLU A 181 15.60 11.13 10.37
C GLU A 181 15.55 12.54 11.00
N HIS A 182 15.07 12.67 12.23
CA HIS A 182 14.95 13.97 12.91
C HIS A 182 16.28 14.47 13.48
N THR A 183 17.07 13.55 14.03
CA THR A 183 18.35 13.89 14.66
C THR A 183 19.55 13.72 13.71
N GLY A 184 19.37 12.97 12.62
CA GLY A 184 20.44 12.63 11.68
C GLY A 184 21.45 11.62 12.26
N LYS A 185 21.12 10.94 13.37
CA LYS A 185 22.02 9.99 14.06
C LYS A 185 21.58 8.56 13.80
N GLY A 186 22.49 7.62 14.11
CA GLY A 186 22.30 6.18 13.90
C GLY A 186 23.03 5.66 12.68
N VAL A 187 22.88 4.38 12.41
CA VAL A 187 23.69 3.66 11.40
C VAL A 187 22.81 3.15 10.27
N LEU A 188 21.85 2.27 10.54
CA LEU A 188 21.09 1.55 9.52
C LEU A 188 19.81 2.31 9.15
N ARG A 189 19.69 2.71 7.87
CA ARG A 189 18.55 3.47 7.34
C ARG A 189 17.55 2.60 6.61
N HIS A 190 18.03 1.74 5.69
CA HIS A 190 17.15 0.87 4.90
C HIS A 190 17.81 -0.47 4.64
N VAL A 191 16.97 -1.47 4.47
CA VAL A 191 17.34 -2.77 3.89
C VAL A 191 16.66 -2.90 2.54
N ILE A 192 17.44 -3.17 1.49
CA ILE A 192 16.92 -3.39 0.14
C ILE A 192 17.26 -4.81 -0.27
N GLY A 193 16.23 -5.57 -0.67
CA GLY A 193 16.36 -6.90 -1.27
C GLY A 193 16.03 -6.85 -2.75
N ARG A 194 16.76 -7.62 -3.55
CA ARG A 194 16.42 -7.87 -4.96
C ARG A 194 16.58 -9.34 -5.27
N ILE A 195 15.52 -9.93 -5.81
CA ILE A 195 15.50 -11.33 -6.21
C ILE A 195 15.60 -11.39 -7.73
N GLY A 196 16.64 -12.00 -8.23
CA GLY A 196 16.88 -12.25 -9.65
C GLY A 196 16.98 -13.74 -9.95
N GLN A 197 16.96 -14.10 -11.23
CA GLN A 197 17.06 -15.49 -11.68
C GLN A 197 18.41 -16.14 -11.29
N SER A 198 19.47 -15.34 -11.24
CA SER A 198 20.84 -15.83 -10.98
C SER A 198 21.27 -15.67 -9.52
N GLY A 199 20.45 -15.09 -8.66
CA GLY A 199 20.80 -14.89 -7.24
C GLY A 199 20.05 -13.73 -6.58
N TRP A 200 20.34 -13.58 -5.30
CA TRP A 200 19.76 -12.53 -4.45
C TRP A 200 20.80 -11.44 -4.18
N MET A 201 20.34 -10.21 -4.12
CA MET A 201 21.17 -9.06 -3.73
C MET A 201 20.57 -8.42 -2.48
N VAL A 202 21.43 -8.19 -1.49
CA VAL A 202 21.09 -7.43 -0.28
C VAL A 202 21.89 -6.16 -0.27
N ILE A 203 21.23 -5.01 -0.03
CA ILE A 203 21.86 -3.71 0.08
C ILE A 203 21.46 -3.12 1.44
N LEU A 204 22.45 -2.84 2.28
CA LEU A 204 22.27 -2.11 3.52
C LEU A 204 22.58 -0.63 3.24
N VAL A 205 21.59 0.23 3.45
CA VAL A 205 21.78 1.68 3.34
C VAL A 205 22.12 2.21 4.72
N THR A 206 23.33 2.73 4.86
CA THR A 206 23.87 3.22 6.13
C THR A 206 24.12 4.73 6.10
N ALA A 207 24.07 5.37 7.26
CA ALA A 207 24.42 6.78 7.42
C ALA A 207 25.93 6.98 7.72
N THR A 208 26.67 5.91 7.94
CA THR A 208 28.10 5.89 8.24
C THR A 208 28.81 4.85 7.39
N ASP A 209 30.11 5.03 7.16
CA ASP A 209 30.95 4.08 6.42
C ASP A 209 31.32 2.85 7.24
N ASN A 210 31.13 2.88 8.56
CA ASN A 210 31.48 1.80 9.46
C ASN A 210 30.23 1.11 9.98
N LEU A 211 30.03 -0.15 9.63
CA LEU A 211 29.10 -1.04 10.29
C LEU A 211 29.76 -1.64 11.54
N PRO A 212 29.09 -1.63 12.71
CA PRO A 212 29.58 -2.36 13.87
C PRO A 212 29.71 -3.86 13.54
N HIS A 213 30.76 -4.50 14.05
CA HIS A 213 30.98 -5.94 13.92
C HIS A 213 31.18 -6.46 12.48
N GLN A 214 31.86 -5.69 11.63
CA GLN A 214 32.36 -6.16 10.32
C GLN A 214 33.35 -7.31 10.45
#